data_03a1bff61419a4867f00421d0549fac2
#
_entry.id   03a1bff61419a4867f00421d0549fac2
#
_cell.length_a   1.000
_cell.length_b   1.000
_cell.length_c   1.000
_cell.angle_alpha   90.00
_cell.angle_beta   90.00
_cell.angle_gamma   90.00
#
_symmetry.space_group_name_H-M   'P 1'
#
loop_
_entity.id
_entity.type
_entity.pdbx_description
1 polymer ?
#
loop_
_entity_poly.entity_id
_entity_poly.type
_entity_poly.pdbx_seq_one_letter_code
_entity_poly.pdbx_strand_id
1 'polypeptide(L)'
;MTFEIHSDITNRSMTIAACAMRRVLRRKRSIVWTIFGWSVFVFNALLLIPFDGEPFALDVRTVTSLLTEVMLLSVLLFQDRFNGMIARQNALAGTKEYHVAFGEDSYTVVTAATTSMFRYELIDALAESQDYIILLMKKRYA
;
A
#
# COMPACT_ATOMS: atom_id res chain seq x y z
N MET A 1 -29.42 10.85 -13.40
CA MET A 1 -29.49 9.87 -12.28
C MET A 1 -28.31 10.11 -11.38
N THR A 2 -28.54 10.44 -10.12
CA THR A 2 -27.45 10.54 -9.12
C THR A 2 -27.32 9.19 -8.42
N PHE A 3 -26.12 8.63 -8.44
CA PHE A 3 -25.80 7.39 -7.73
C PHE A 3 -24.93 7.74 -6.51
N GLU A 4 -25.33 7.27 -5.35
CA GLU A 4 -24.64 7.58 -4.09
C GLU A 4 -24.06 6.30 -3.50
N ILE A 5 -22.80 6.40 -3.03
CA ILE A 5 -22.09 5.34 -2.32
C ILE A 5 -21.66 5.87 -0.96
N HIS A 6 -21.93 5.09 0.07
CA HIS A 6 -21.39 5.30 1.40
C HIS A 6 -20.26 4.31 1.66
N SER A 7 -19.12 4.79 2.15
CA SER A 7 -17.98 3.93 2.42
C SER A 7 -17.13 4.45 3.59
N ASP A 8 -16.49 3.50 4.28
CA ASP A 8 -15.65 3.77 5.44
C ASP A 8 -14.17 3.54 5.14
N ILE A 9 -13.32 4.39 5.68
CA ILE A 9 -11.87 4.20 5.65
C ILE A 9 -11.46 3.19 6.73
N THR A 10 -11.37 1.93 6.33
CA THR A 10 -10.91 0.83 7.17
C THR A 10 -9.47 0.44 6.84
N ASN A 11 -8.81 -0.35 7.70
CA ASN A 11 -7.49 -0.91 7.37
C ASN A 11 -7.56 -1.76 6.09
N ARG A 12 -8.67 -2.48 5.87
CA ARG A 12 -8.89 -3.31 4.68
C ARG A 12 -8.99 -2.44 3.42
N SER A 13 -9.84 -1.40 3.42
CA SER A 13 -9.99 -0.51 2.27
C SER A 13 -8.68 0.20 1.91
N MET A 14 -7.91 0.66 2.91
CA MET A 14 -6.61 1.29 2.71
C MET A 14 -5.54 0.32 2.20
N THR A 15 -5.55 -0.93 2.67
CA THR A 15 -4.64 -1.97 2.14
C THR A 15 -4.94 -2.26 0.67
N ILE A 16 -6.22 -2.37 0.31
CA ILE A 16 -6.64 -2.59 -1.09
C ILE A 16 -6.26 -1.39 -1.96
N ALA A 17 -6.47 -0.17 -1.48
CA ALA A 17 -6.05 1.06 -2.17
C ALA A 17 -4.53 1.12 -2.37
N ALA A 18 -3.73 0.77 -1.35
CA ALA A 18 -2.27 0.69 -1.45
C ALA A 18 -1.82 -0.34 -2.49
N CYS A 19 -2.46 -1.51 -2.51
CA CYS A 19 -2.20 -2.57 -3.49
C CYS A 19 -2.53 -2.10 -4.92
N ALA A 20 -3.69 -1.48 -5.13
CA ALA A 20 -4.11 -0.96 -6.43
C ALA A 20 -3.15 0.14 -6.92
N MET A 21 -2.79 1.09 -6.04
CA MET A 21 -1.85 2.16 -6.35
C MET A 21 -0.48 1.61 -6.77
N ARG A 22 0.00 0.57 -6.08
CA ARG A 22 1.24 -0.12 -6.42
C ARG A 22 1.16 -0.80 -7.78
N ARG A 23 0.08 -1.52 -8.07
CA ARG A 23 -0.10 -2.28 -9.32
C ARG A 23 -0.27 -1.40 -10.54
N VAL A 24 -0.99 -0.29 -10.41
CA VAL A 24 -1.37 0.57 -11.54
C VAL A 24 -0.35 1.68 -11.73
N LEU A 25 -0.12 2.52 -10.70
CA LEU A 25 0.70 3.74 -10.85
C LEU A 25 2.20 3.50 -10.67
N ARG A 26 2.60 2.52 -9.87
CA ARG A 26 4.01 2.31 -9.49
C ARG A 26 4.54 0.94 -9.89
N ARG A 27 3.93 0.29 -10.87
CA ARG A 27 4.25 -1.10 -11.24
C ARG A 27 5.75 -1.31 -11.48
N LYS A 28 6.38 -0.53 -12.35
CA LYS A 28 7.81 -0.68 -12.68
C LYS A 28 8.70 -0.47 -11.44
N ARG A 29 8.47 0.62 -10.71
CA ARG A 29 9.23 0.94 -9.50
C ARG A 29 9.03 -0.11 -8.40
N SER A 30 7.81 -0.59 -8.23
CA SER A 30 7.50 -1.63 -7.24
C SER A 30 8.20 -2.94 -7.56
N ILE A 31 8.24 -3.36 -8.84
CA ILE A 31 8.95 -4.58 -9.27
C ILE A 31 10.44 -4.46 -8.94
N VAL A 32 11.07 -3.33 -9.29
CA VAL A 32 12.51 -3.12 -9.00
C VAL A 32 12.79 -3.21 -7.50
N TRP A 33 11.99 -2.53 -6.67
CA TRP A 33 12.18 -2.59 -5.21
C TRP A 33 11.89 -3.98 -4.63
N THR A 34 10.93 -4.70 -5.18
CA THR A 34 10.63 -6.07 -4.75
C THR A 34 11.79 -7.01 -5.11
N ILE A 35 12.32 -6.94 -6.33
CA ILE A 35 13.49 -7.73 -6.75
C ILE A 35 14.69 -7.41 -5.86
N PHE A 36 14.97 -6.11 -5.64
CA PHE A 36 16.05 -5.67 -4.77
C PHE A 36 15.89 -6.23 -3.34
N GLY A 37 14.69 -6.12 -2.76
CA GLY A 37 14.42 -6.64 -1.41
C GLY A 37 14.64 -8.15 -1.31
N TRP A 38 14.16 -8.93 -2.29
CA TRP A 38 14.40 -10.38 -2.34
C TRP A 38 15.88 -10.71 -2.56
N SER A 39 16.62 -9.93 -3.36
CA SER A 39 18.05 -10.12 -3.54
C SER A 39 18.81 -9.91 -2.25
N VAL A 40 18.47 -8.86 -1.49
CA VAL A 40 19.07 -8.59 -0.17
C VAL A 40 18.75 -9.72 0.81
N PHE A 41 17.49 -10.18 0.84
CA PHE A 41 17.07 -11.30 1.68
C PHE A 41 17.90 -12.56 1.39
N VAL A 42 17.97 -12.99 0.12
CA VAL A 42 18.72 -14.18 -0.28
C VAL A 42 20.22 -14.02 0.04
N PHE A 43 20.77 -12.84 -0.20
CA PHE A 43 22.18 -12.58 0.09
C PHE A 43 22.51 -12.70 1.59
N ASN A 44 21.66 -12.10 2.45
CA ASN A 44 21.84 -12.22 3.90
C ASN A 44 21.63 -13.67 4.38
N ALA A 45 20.63 -14.38 3.84
CA ALA A 45 20.40 -15.78 4.17
C ALA A 45 21.62 -16.66 3.81
N LEU A 46 22.25 -16.41 2.67
CA LEU A 46 23.49 -17.09 2.28
C LEU A 46 24.64 -16.82 3.24
N LEU A 47 24.76 -15.59 3.76
CA LEU A 47 25.80 -15.24 4.75
C LEU A 47 25.59 -15.91 6.11
N LEU A 48 24.41 -16.44 6.39
CA LEU A 48 24.14 -17.23 7.61
C LEU A 48 24.61 -18.69 7.50
N ILE A 49 24.90 -19.17 6.28
CA ILE A 49 25.38 -20.54 6.08
C ILE A 49 26.86 -20.57 6.39
N PRO A 50 27.33 -21.39 7.38
CA PRO A 50 28.74 -21.57 7.64
C PRO A 50 29.37 -22.37 6.48
N PHE A 51 30.18 -21.71 5.66
CA PHE A 51 30.88 -22.37 4.55
C PHE A 51 32.16 -23.11 4.99
N ASP A 52 32.66 -22.80 6.17
CA ASP A 52 33.94 -23.32 6.65
C ASP A 52 33.82 -24.63 7.42
N GLY A 53 32.66 -25.29 7.40
CA GLY A 53 32.41 -26.54 8.12
C GLY A 53 32.31 -26.38 9.65
N GLU A 54 32.34 -25.15 10.15
CA GLU A 54 32.11 -24.85 11.55
C GLU A 54 30.66 -25.15 11.96
N PRO A 55 30.40 -25.66 13.16
CA PRO A 55 29.04 -25.87 13.62
C PRO A 55 28.31 -24.54 13.73
N PHE A 56 27.02 -24.51 13.34
CA PHE A 56 26.17 -23.33 13.47
C PHE A 56 26.14 -22.88 14.94
N ALA A 57 26.72 -21.73 15.20
CA ALA A 57 26.76 -21.14 16.54
C ALA A 57 25.73 -20.00 16.66
N LEU A 58 24.92 -20.04 17.72
CA LEU A 58 23.97 -18.95 18.07
C LEU A 58 24.76 -17.85 18.82
N ASP A 59 25.58 -17.14 18.09
CA ASP A 59 26.22 -15.93 18.57
C ASP A 59 25.38 -14.68 18.35
N VAL A 60 25.81 -13.54 18.88
CA VAL A 60 25.10 -12.25 18.73
C VAL A 60 24.91 -11.87 17.25
N ARG A 61 25.89 -12.18 16.41
CA ARG A 61 25.84 -11.90 14.96
C ARG A 61 24.74 -12.71 14.30
N THR A 62 24.68 -14.00 14.56
CA THR A 62 23.68 -14.92 14.00
C THR A 62 22.27 -14.52 14.44
N VAL A 63 22.08 -14.21 15.73
CA VAL A 63 20.78 -13.75 16.26
C VAL A 63 20.35 -12.45 15.60
N THR A 64 21.25 -11.47 15.46
CA THR A 64 20.95 -10.18 14.83
C THR A 64 20.59 -10.35 13.35
N SER A 65 21.32 -11.21 12.64
CA SER A 65 21.03 -11.51 11.23
C SER A 65 19.69 -12.19 11.06
N LEU A 66 19.32 -13.16 11.90
CA LEU A 66 18.01 -13.81 11.90
C LEU A 66 16.87 -12.81 12.17
N LEU A 67 17.03 -11.92 13.15
CA LEU A 67 16.03 -10.86 13.40
C LEU A 67 15.87 -9.93 12.19
N THR A 68 16.96 -9.57 11.54
CA THR A 68 16.95 -8.75 10.33
C THR A 68 16.21 -9.46 9.20
N GLU A 69 16.45 -10.77 9.02
CA GLU A 69 15.74 -11.59 8.03
C GLU A 69 14.23 -11.65 8.28
N VAL A 70 13.82 -11.88 9.52
CA VAL A 70 12.40 -11.91 9.90
C VAL A 70 11.75 -10.54 9.64
N MET A 71 12.42 -9.44 9.98
CA MET A 71 11.93 -8.10 9.69
C MET A 71 11.81 -7.85 8.18
N LEU A 72 12.84 -8.19 7.41
CA LEU A 72 12.87 -8.01 5.96
C LEU A 72 11.75 -8.81 5.28
N LEU A 73 11.60 -10.07 5.66
CA LEU A 73 10.53 -10.94 5.17
C LEU A 73 9.15 -10.37 5.50
N SER A 74 8.97 -9.88 6.73
CA SER A 74 7.71 -9.25 7.14
C SER A 74 7.38 -8.02 6.28
N VAL A 75 8.36 -7.17 6.00
CA VAL A 75 8.17 -6.00 5.14
C VAL A 75 7.86 -6.42 3.70
N LEU A 76 8.56 -7.41 3.15
CA LEU A 76 8.33 -7.90 1.78
C LEU A 76 6.94 -8.52 1.60
N LEU A 77 6.47 -9.29 2.57
CA LEU A 77 5.17 -9.97 2.50
C LEU A 77 3.99 -9.04 2.81
N PHE A 78 4.16 -8.12 3.76
CA PHE A 78 3.06 -7.32 4.30
C PHE A 78 3.14 -5.84 3.93
N GLN A 79 3.96 -5.45 2.94
CA GLN A 79 4.18 -4.05 2.54
C GLN A 79 2.88 -3.27 2.29
N ASP A 80 1.87 -3.89 1.64
CA ASP A 80 0.60 -3.21 1.36
C ASP A 80 -0.23 -3.01 2.63
N ARG A 81 -0.15 -3.94 3.58
CA ARG A 81 -0.78 -3.82 4.90
C ARG A 81 -0.16 -2.68 5.71
N PHE A 82 1.18 -2.61 5.75
CA PHE A 82 1.89 -1.53 6.44
C PHE A 82 1.57 -0.17 5.81
N ASN A 83 1.62 -0.08 4.48
CA ASN A 83 1.28 1.15 3.79
C ASN A 83 -0.18 1.57 4.03
N GLY A 84 -1.12 0.64 4.01
CA GLY A 84 -2.52 0.90 4.30
C GLY A 84 -2.75 1.36 5.75
N MET A 85 -2.07 0.74 6.71
CA MET A 85 -2.14 1.13 8.12
C MET A 85 -1.58 2.55 8.34
N ILE A 86 -0.42 2.86 7.77
CA ILE A 86 0.18 4.20 7.85
C ILE A 86 -0.73 5.24 7.19
N ALA A 87 -1.29 4.94 6.01
CA ALA A 87 -2.22 5.82 5.32
C ALA A 87 -3.47 6.12 6.17
N ARG A 88 -4.00 5.11 6.86
CA ARG A 88 -5.14 5.29 7.77
C ARG A 88 -4.79 6.12 9.00
N GLN A 89 -3.60 5.93 9.58
CA GLN A 89 -3.15 6.70 10.73
C GLN A 89 -2.97 8.18 10.38
N ASN A 90 -2.50 8.46 9.16
CA ASN A 90 -2.30 9.82 8.66
C ASN A 90 -3.58 10.45 8.09
N ALA A 91 -4.70 9.70 8.03
CA ALA A 91 -5.98 10.27 7.63
C ALA A 91 -6.46 11.30 8.67
N LEU A 92 -6.89 12.46 8.20
CA LEU A 92 -7.38 13.53 9.07
C LEU A 92 -8.60 13.07 9.88
N ALA A 93 -8.72 13.60 11.09
CA ALA A 93 -9.92 13.41 11.90
C ALA A 93 -11.16 13.91 11.12
N GLY A 94 -12.24 13.12 11.12
CA GLY A 94 -13.45 13.45 10.38
C GLY A 94 -13.48 12.99 8.90
N THR A 95 -12.40 12.38 8.38
CA THR A 95 -12.38 11.83 7.01
C THR A 95 -12.54 10.30 6.97
N LYS A 96 -12.91 9.69 8.10
CA LYS A 96 -13.04 8.22 8.19
C LYS A 96 -14.25 7.65 7.45
N GLU A 97 -15.29 8.45 7.34
CA GLU A 97 -16.51 8.14 6.62
C GLU A 97 -16.65 9.11 5.46
N TYR A 98 -17.04 8.63 4.31
CA TYR A 98 -17.26 9.48 3.15
C TYR A 98 -18.46 9.01 2.33
N HIS A 99 -19.17 9.99 1.80
CA HIS A 99 -20.25 9.80 0.83
C HIS A 99 -19.76 10.25 -0.53
N VAL A 100 -19.99 9.45 -1.54
CA VAL A 100 -19.66 9.81 -2.92
C VAL A 100 -20.95 9.88 -3.71
N ALA A 101 -21.25 11.05 -4.23
CA ALA A 101 -22.37 11.27 -5.15
C ALA A 101 -21.83 11.43 -6.57
N PHE A 102 -22.27 10.57 -7.48
CA PHE A 102 -21.87 10.58 -8.88
C PHE A 102 -22.89 11.38 -9.70
N GLY A 103 -22.43 12.45 -10.36
CA GLY A 103 -23.19 13.22 -11.33
C GLY A 103 -22.83 12.87 -12.78
N GLU A 104 -23.28 13.67 -13.75
CA GLU A 104 -23.02 13.43 -15.19
C GLU A 104 -21.56 13.68 -15.56
N ASP A 105 -20.96 14.80 -15.11
CA ASP A 105 -19.60 15.23 -15.47
C ASP A 105 -18.60 15.19 -14.32
N SER A 106 -19.10 14.99 -13.11
CA SER A 106 -18.28 15.08 -11.88
C SER A 106 -18.84 14.19 -10.78
N TYR A 107 -17.99 13.87 -9.82
CA TYR A 107 -18.43 13.26 -8.58
C TYR A 107 -18.03 14.14 -7.39
N THR A 108 -18.85 14.09 -6.35
CA THR A 108 -18.65 14.87 -5.13
C THR A 108 -18.36 13.91 -4.00
N VAL A 109 -17.26 14.17 -3.28
CA VAL A 109 -16.88 13.44 -2.07
C VAL A 109 -17.18 14.32 -0.87
N VAL A 110 -18.09 13.86 -0.03
CA VAL A 110 -18.50 14.54 1.19
C VAL A 110 -17.95 13.75 2.38
N THR A 111 -17.19 14.42 3.22
CA THR A 111 -16.71 13.90 4.51
C THR A 111 -17.25 14.81 5.63
N ALA A 112 -17.15 14.41 6.88
CA ALA A 112 -17.53 15.28 8.01
C ALA A 112 -16.74 16.60 8.06
N ALA A 113 -15.54 16.63 7.44
CA ALA A 113 -14.65 17.80 7.47
C ALA A 113 -14.66 18.63 6.18
N THR A 114 -14.95 18.02 5.03
CA THR A 114 -14.81 18.67 3.72
C THR A 114 -15.81 18.14 2.69
N THR A 115 -16.17 19.01 1.75
CA THR A 115 -16.85 18.62 0.51
C THR A 115 -15.94 18.96 -0.66
N SER A 116 -15.63 17.99 -1.49
CA SER A 116 -14.76 18.17 -2.65
C SER A 116 -15.43 17.63 -3.91
N MET A 117 -15.45 18.43 -4.98
CA MET A 117 -15.97 18.04 -6.28
C MET A 117 -14.81 17.75 -7.23
N PHE A 118 -14.89 16.65 -7.93
CA PHE A 118 -13.88 16.19 -8.87
C PHE A 118 -14.51 15.89 -10.23
N ARG A 119 -13.90 16.38 -11.31
CA ARG A 119 -14.30 16.03 -12.67
C ARG A 119 -13.74 14.66 -13.05
N TYR A 120 -14.47 13.89 -13.83
CA TYR A 120 -14.03 12.57 -14.31
C TYR A 120 -12.74 12.63 -15.13
N GLU A 121 -12.44 13.75 -15.79
CA GLU A 121 -11.18 13.99 -16.52
C GLU A 121 -9.92 13.90 -15.65
N LEU A 122 -10.07 14.04 -14.32
CA LEU A 122 -8.98 13.93 -13.36
C LEU A 122 -8.65 12.48 -12.97
N ILE A 123 -9.49 11.53 -13.38
CA ILE A 123 -9.26 10.11 -13.14
C ILE A 123 -8.22 9.63 -14.16
N ASP A 124 -7.12 9.05 -13.66
CA ASP A 124 -6.04 8.48 -14.47
C ASP A 124 -6.27 6.99 -14.73
N ALA A 125 -6.76 6.29 -13.72
CA ALA A 125 -7.06 4.87 -13.81
C ALA A 125 -8.15 4.48 -12.83
N LEU A 126 -8.83 3.37 -13.17
CA LEU A 126 -9.81 2.71 -12.32
C LEU A 126 -9.27 1.33 -11.97
N ALA A 127 -9.27 0.98 -10.71
CA ALA A 127 -8.96 -0.36 -10.25
C ALA A 127 -10.17 -0.96 -9.55
N GLU A 128 -10.56 -2.13 -9.99
CA GLU A 128 -11.65 -2.90 -9.40
C GLU A 128 -11.10 -4.01 -8.51
N SER A 129 -11.68 -4.18 -7.35
CA SER A 129 -11.46 -5.29 -6.44
C SER A 129 -12.82 -5.78 -5.96
N GLN A 130 -12.91 -7.02 -5.48
CA GLN A 130 -14.17 -7.72 -5.16
C GLN A 130 -15.25 -6.86 -4.49
N ASP A 131 -14.87 -5.97 -3.58
CA ASP A 131 -15.79 -5.15 -2.79
C ASP A 131 -15.55 -3.63 -2.98
N TYR A 132 -14.60 -3.22 -3.84
CA TYR A 132 -14.17 -1.83 -3.93
C TYR A 132 -13.89 -1.41 -5.37
N ILE A 133 -14.29 -0.20 -5.70
CA ILE A 133 -13.88 0.53 -6.90
C ILE A 133 -12.94 1.64 -6.43
N ILE A 134 -11.72 1.67 -6.97
CA ILE A 134 -10.69 2.62 -6.58
C ILE A 134 -10.43 3.55 -7.75
N LEU A 135 -10.75 4.83 -7.56
CA LEU A 135 -10.49 5.88 -8.52
C LEU A 135 -9.09 6.45 -8.26
N LEU A 136 -8.20 6.30 -9.22
CA LEU A 136 -6.83 6.82 -9.14
C LEU A 136 -6.75 8.13 -9.90
N MET A 137 -6.44 9.21 -9.18
CA MET A 137 -6.40 10.56 -9.76
C MET A 137 -5.02 10.87 -10.33
N LYS A 138 -5.00 11.63 -11.42
CA LYS A 138 -3.78 12.20 -12.01
C LYS A 138 -3.05 13.05 -10.98
N LYS A 139 -1.78 12.74 -10.76
CA LYS A 139 -0.91 13.56 -9.92
C LYS A 139 -0.62 14.86 -10.69
N ARG A 140 -1.35 15.93 -10.41
CA ARG A 140 -0.94 17.26 -10.84
C ARG A 140 0.23 17.69 -9.94
N TYR A 141 1.41 17.78 -10.50
CA TYR A 141 2.48 18.55 -9.90
C TYR A 141 2.09 20.02 -10.10
N ALA A 142 1.71 20.70 -9.01
CA ALA A 142 1.63 22.15 -8.96
C ALA A 142 3.04 22.69 -8.73
#